data_b0b4b592963eb0ac19f5d570426f46c8
#
_entry.id   b0b4b592963eb0ac19f5d570426f46c8
#
_cell.length_a   1.000
_cell.length_b   1.000
_cell.length_c   1.000
_cell.angle_alpha   90.00
_cell.angle_beta   90.00
_cell.angle_gamma   90.00
#
_symmetry.space_group_name_H-M   'P 1'
#
loop_
_entity.id
_entity.type
_entity.pdbx_description
1 polymer ?
#
loop_
_entity_poly.entity_id
_entity_poly.type
_entity_poly.pdbx_seq_one_letter_code
_entity_poly.pdbx_strand_id
1 'polypeptide(L)'
;MKAYKLFRKRRDGSLGPLFINRNQVVPFGEWLPAKKHRTKGFAYRPGWHCAIEPKADHLKTNLASGEKRVWCEVRIVNYQEYKRPAIQGGTWFLAGQMKVVKELD
;
A
#
# COMPACT_ATOMS: atom_id res chain seq x y z
N MET A 1 -10.28 -4.05 10.18
CA MET A 1 -9.23 -3.37 10.95
C MET A 1 -8.75 -2.16 10.18
N LYS A 2 -8.43 -1.09 10.89
CA LYS A 2 -7.86 0.12 10.32
C LYS A 2 -6.36 -0.06 10.12
N ALA A 3 -5.86 0.33 8.93
CA ALA A 3 -4.44 0.29 8.62
C ALA A 3 -4.10 1.45 7.68
N TYR A 4 -2.85 1.50 7.20
CA TYR A 4 -2.37 2.58 6.35
C TYR A 4 -1.56 2.00 5.21
N LYS A 5 -1.68 2.64 4.04
CA LYS A 5 -0.92 2.21 2.87
C LYS A 5 -0.48 3.43 2.07
N LEU A 6 0.74 3.36 1.56
CA LEU A 6 1.30 4.39 0.68
C LEU A 6 0.97 4.04 -0.77
N PHE A 7 0.36 4.99 -1.48
CA PHE A 7 -0.01 4.85 -2.89
C PHE A 7 0.71 5.89 -3.73
N ARG A 8 0.88 5.57 -5.01
CA ARG A 8 1.30 6.55 -6.01
C ARG A 8 0.10 7.43 -6.37
N LYS A 9 0.30 8.74 -6.34
CA LYS A 9 -0.73 9.69 -6.78
C LYS A 9 -0.38 10.21 -8.16
N ARG A 10 -1.27 9.98 -9.11
CA ARG A 10 -1.10 10.41 -10.50
C ARG A 10 -1.51 11.87 -10.67
N ARG A 11 -1.12 12.47 -11.80
CA ARG A 11 -1.46 13.86 -12.12
C ARG A 11 -2.97 14.12 -12.18
N ASP A 12 -3.74 13.11 -12.60
CA ASP A 12 -5.21 13.22 -12.66
C ASP A 12 -5.88 13.03 -11.29
N GLY A 13 -5.10 12.82 -10.23
CA GLY A 13 -5.60 12.61 -8.87
C GLY A 13 -5.92 11.17 -8.52
N SER A 14 -5.82 10.24 -9.47
CA SER A 14 -6.08 8.82 -9.19
C SER A 14 -4.93 8.20 -8.40
N LEU A 15 -5.25 7.12 -7.65
CA LEU A 15 -4.27 6.37 -6.89
C LEU A 15 -3.87 5.10 -7.63
N GLY A 16 -2.62 4.68 -7.47
CA GLY A 16 -2.12 3.43 -7.99
C GLY A 16 -1.15 2.77 -7.03
N PRO A 17 -0.90 1.46 -7.18
CA PRO A 17 0.11 0.75 -6.39
C PRO A 17 1.51 1.30 -6.66
N LEU A 18 2.41 1.16 -5.67
CA LEU A 18 3.77 1.67 -5.79
C LEU A 18 4.62 0.85 -6.76
N PHE A 19 4.59 -0.47 -6.65
CA PHE A 19 5.56 -1.33 -7.32
C PHE A 19 4.94 -2.38 -8.23
N ILE A 20 3.86 -3.03 -7.79
CA ILE A 20 3.23 -4.14 -8.51
C ILE A 20 1.98 -3.63 -9.21
N ASN A 21 1.80 -4.00 -10.48
CA ASN A 21 0.63 -3.61 -11.27
C ASN A 21 0.40 -2.10 -11.28
N ARG A 22 1.43 -1.35 -11.63
CA ARG A 22 1.45 0.13 -11.53
C ARG A 22 0.37 0.83 -12.35
N ASN A 23 -0.21 0.17 -13.34
CA ASN A 23 -1.28 0.74 -14.16
C ASN A 23 -2.67 0.59 -13.55
N GLN A 24 -2.79 -0.17 -12.47
CA GLN A 24 -4.07 -0.32 -11.78
C GLN A 24 -4.52 1.01 -11.18
N VAL A 25 -5.81 1.31 -11.31
CA VAL A 25 -6.44 2.42 -10.60
C VAL A 25 -7.07 1.85 -9.32
N VAL A 26 -6.74 2.47 -8.18
CA VAL A 26 -7.25 2.06 -6.87
C VAL A 26 -8.39 3.01 -6.49
N PRO A 27 -9.65 2.57 -6.55
CA PRO A 27 -10.79 3.42 -6.20
C PRO A 27 -10.94 3.57 -4.68
N PHE A 28 -11.63 4.63 -4.28
CA PHE A 28 -12.03 4.82 -2.88
C PHE A 28 -13.35 4.09 -2.59
N GLY A 29 -13.49 3.60 -1.36
CA GLY A 29 -14.76 3.06 -0.87
C GLY A 29 -15.15 1.70 -1.40
N GLU A 30 -14.28 1.01 -2.14
CA GLU A 30 -14.54 -0.32 -2.68
C GLU A 30 -13.61 -1.35 -2.06
N TRP A 31 -14.16 -2.52 -1.74
CA TRP A 31 -13.34 -3.66 -1.31
C TRP A 31 -12.60 -4.25 -2.50
N LEU A 32 -11.28 -4.30 -2.39
CA LEU A 32 -10.38 -4.78 -3.44
C LEU A 32 -9.74 -6.09 -2.98
N PRO A 33 -9.98 -7.20 -3.68
CA PRO A 33 -9.28 -8.46 -3.37
C PRO A 33 -7.82 -8.36 -3.78
N ALA A 34 -6.95 -9.03 -3.02
CA ALA A 34 -5.56 -9.15 -3.39
C ALA A 34 -5.43 -10.03 -4.63
N LYS A 35 -4.66 -9.55 -5.60
CA LYS A 35 -4.36 -10.32 -6.81
C LYS A 35 -2.98 -10.94 -6.68
N LYS A 36 -2.84 -12.15 -7.22
CA LYS A 36 -1.57 -12.82 -7.29
C LYS A 36 -0.75 -12.23 -8.44
N HIS A 37 0.32 -11.50 -8.11
CA HIS A 37 1.25 -10.97 -9.10
C HIS A 37 2.62 -11.61 -8.90
N ARG A 38 3.19 -12.10 -9.99
CA ARG A 38 4.54 -12.63 -9.97
C ARG A 38 5.52 -11.47 -10.05
N THR A 39 6.34 -11.30 -9.01
CA THR A 39 7.40 -10.29 -8.98
C THR A 39 8.75 -10.96 -9.17
N LYS A 40 9.52 -10.46 -10.13
CA LYS A 40 10.86 -10.96 -10.40
C LYS A 40 11.78 -10.66 -9.21
N GLY A 41 12.42 -11.69 -8.68
CA GLY A 41 13.40 -11.56 -7.59
C GLY A 41 12.83 -11.47 -6.19
N PHE A 42 11.50 -11.54 -6.00
CA PHE A 42 10.88 -11.49 -4.68
C PHE A 42 10.05 -12.74 -4.40
N ALA A 43 9.96 -13.09 -3.11
CA ALA A 43 9.08 -14.16 -2.69
C ALA A 43 7.63 -13.83 -3.07
N TYR A 44 6.93 -14.82 -3.59
CA TYR A 44 5.56 -14.69 -3.98
C TYR A 44 4.65 -14.55 -2.76
N ARG A 45 4.10 -13.35 -2.55
CA ARG A 45 3.22 -13.08 -1.43
C ARG A 45 1.96 -12.38 -1.94
N PRO A 46 0.84 -13.12 -2.10
CA PRO A 46 -0.43 -12.49 -2.44
C PRO A 46 -0.94 -11.70 -1.25
N GLY A 47 -1.32 -10.45 -1.47
CA GLY A 47 -1.91 -9.63 -0.43
C GLY A 47 -1.57 -8.14 -0.58
N TRP A 48 -2.38 -7.32 0.10
CA TRP A 48 -2.12 -5.90 0.21
C TRP A 48 -1.20 -5.65 1.40
N HIS A 49 -0.03 -5.06 1.13
CA HIS A 49 0.92 -4.71 2.18
C HIS A 49 0.49 -3.40 2.84
N CYS A 50 0.11 -3.47 4.10
CA CYS A 50 -0.39 -2.33 4.85
C CYS A 50 0.40 -2.13 6.14
N ALA A 51 0.58 -0.87 6.55
CA ALA A 51 1.30 -0.50 7.75
C ALA A 51 0.34 -0.22 8.90
N ILE A 52 0.84 -0.33 10.14
CA ILE A 52 0.08 0.00 11.34
C ILE A 52 -0.01 1.52 11.55
N GLU A 53 0.96 2.28 10.99
CA GLU A 53 1.03 3.72 11.08
C GLU A 53 1.30 4.31 9.69
N PRO A 54 0.88 5.57 9.41
CA PRO A 54 1.15 6.21 8.13
C PRO A 54 2.59 6.74 8.07
N LYS A 55 3.55 5.85 8.34
CA LYS A 55 4.96 6.18 8.39
C LYS A 55 5.81 4.96 8.06
N ALA A 56 6.77 5.13 7.17
CA ALA A 56 7.79 4.12 6.90
C ALA A 56 9.03 4.84 6.37
N ASP A 57 10.12 4.81 7.14
CA ASP A 57 11.33 5.57 6.84
C ASP A 57 12.01 5.15 5.54
N HIS A 58 11.81 3.89 5.10
CA HIS A 58 12.35 3.40 3.84
C HIS A 58 11.52 3.77 2.61
N LEU A 59 10.33 4.37 2.81
CA LEU A 59 9.44 4.79 1.72
C LEU A 59 9.37 6.31 1.67
N LYS A 60 9.80 6.89 0.56
CA LYS A 60 9.76 8.33 0.36
C LYS A 60 8.43 8.76 -0.25
N THR A 61 7.93 9.91 0.17
CA THR A 61 6.71 10.50 -0.37
C THR A 61 6.97 11.42 -1.56
N ASN A 62 8.16 12.00 -1.64
CA ASN A 62 8.58 12.83 -2.76
C ASN A 62 9.84 12.24 -3.39
N LEU A 63 9.78 11.95 -4.68
CA LEU A 63 10.89 11.39 -5.43
C LEU A 63 11.51 12.42 -6.35
N ALA A 64 12.81 12.27 -6.62
CA ALA A 64 13.54 13.14 -7.55
C ALA A 64 12.94 13.11 -8.96
N SER A 65 12.28 12.02 -9.35
CA SER A 65 11.57 11.89 -10.63
C SER A 65 10.30 12.73 -10.74
N GLY A 66 9.85 13.35 -9.64
CA GLY A 66 8.58 14.06 -9.56
C GLY A 66 7.37 13.18 -9.22
N GLU A 67 7.56 11.88 -9.05
CA GLU A 67 6.49 10.98 -8.61
C GLU A 67 6.03 11.36 -7.21
N LYS A 68 4.73 11.54 -7.05
CA LYS A 68 4.12 11.82 -5.74
C LYS A 68 3.53 10.56 -5.15
N ARG A 69 3.65 10.43 -3.83
CA ARG A 69 3.07 9.34 -3.07
C ARG A 69 2.30 9.92 -1.90
N VAL A 70 1.22 9.26 -1.53
CA VAL A 70 0.34 9.72 -0.46
C VAL A 70 -0.03 8.55 0.44
N TRP A 71 0.00 8.78 1.74
CA TRP A 71 -0.51 7.82 2.71
C TRP A 71 -2.03 7.89 2.76
N CYS A 72 -2.66 6.72 2.76
CA CYS A 72 -4.12 6.60 2.88
C CYS A 72 -4.49 5.76 4.08
N GLU A 73 -5.59 6.13 4.73
CA GLU A 73 -6.25 5.25 5.69
C GLU A 73 -7.01 4.18 4.91
N VAL A 74 -6.84 2.92 5.29
CA VAL A 74 -7.51 1.79 4.66
C VAL A 74 -8.18 0.92 5.73
N ARG A 75 -9.18 0.15 5.31
CA ARG A 75 -9.73 -0.96 6.09
C ARG A 75 -9.28 -2.26 5.47
N ILE A 76 -8.93 -3.23 6.31
CA ILE A 76 -8.44 -4.52 5.85
C ILE A 76 -9.17 -5.67 6.53
N VAL A 77 -9.35 -6.78 5.79
CA VAL A 77 -9.90 -8.04 6.30
C VAL A 77 -9.05 -9.20 5.75
N ASN A 78 -9.16 -10.35 6.40
CA ASN A 78 -8.39 -11.55 6.04
C ASN A 78 -6.89 -11.24 6.00
N TYR A 79 -6.37 -10.65 7.07
CA TYR A 79 -5.00 -10.18 7.15
C TYR A 79 -4.15 -11.06 8.05
N GLN A 80 -2.83 -11.05 7.79
CA GLN A 80 -1.80 -11.64 8.64
C GLN A 80 -0.81 -10.56 9.02
N GLU A 81 -0.38 -10.57 10.28
CA GLU A 81 0.68 -9.70 10.76
C GLU A 81 2.03 -10.30 10.45
N TYR A 82 2.98 -9.47 10.02
CA TYR A 82 4.37 -9.88 9.87
C TYR A 82 5.31 -8.79 10.34
N LYS A 83 6.51 -9.18 10.77
CA LYS A 83 7.50 -8.26 11.31
C LYS A 83 8.59 -7.97 10.30
N ARG A 84 9.04 -6.72 10.28
CA ARG A 84 10.21 -6.26 9.54
C ARG A 84 11.12 -5.49 10.49
N PRO A 85 12.42 -5.26 10.14
CA PRO A 85 13.27 -4.37 10.92
C PRO A 85 12.60 -3.01 11.15
N ALA A 86 12.90 -2.37 12.30
CA ALA A 86 12.29 -1.09 12.66
C ALA A 86 12.49 -0.02 11.58
N ILE A 87 13.63 -0.03 10.88
CA ILE A 87 13.93 0.89 9.77
C ILE A 87 12.98 0.70 8.59
N GLN A 88 12.34 -0.47 8.47
CA GLN A 88 11.35 -0.78 7.43
C GLN A 88 9.91 -0.76 7.96
N GLY A 89 9.67 -0.01 9.06
CA GLY A 89 8.34 0.18 9.60
C GLY A 89 7.92 -0.79 10.69
N GLY A 90 8.71 -1.81 11.00
CA GLY A 90 8.46 -2.76 12.09
C GLY A 90 7.31 -3.72 11.81
N THR A 91 6.08 -3.35 12.18
CA THR A 91 4.89 -4.20 12.04
C THR A 91 4.13 -3.88 10.76
N TRP A 92 3.87 -4.91 9.96
CA TRP A 92 3.11 -4.81 8.72
C TRP A 92 2.00 -5.87 8.67
N PHE A 93 1.03 -5.63 7.81
CA PHE A 93 -0.06 -6.55 7.55
C PHE A 93 -0.10 -6.92 6.08
N LEU A 94 -0.42 -8.19 5.83
CA LEU A 94 -0.67 -8.69 4.48
C LEU A 94 -2.14 -9.06 4.41
N ALA A 95 -2.93 -8.25 3.72
CA ALA A 95 -4.38 -8.35 3.72
C ALA A 95 -4.92 -9.00 2.46
N GLY A 96 -5.92 -9.87 2.62
CA GLY A 96 -6.61 -10.49 1.50
C GLY A 96 -7.57 -9.53 0.80
N GLN A 97 -8.13 -8.57 1.53
CA GLN A 97 -9.00 -7.54 0.97
C GLN A 97 -8.72 -6.20 1.64
N MET A 98 -8.81 -5.13 0.86
CA MET A 98 -8.56 -3.77 1.33
C MET A 98 -9.59 -2.81 0.74
N LYS A 99 -9.99 -1.83 1.54
CA LYS A 99 -10.81 -0.70 1.09
C LYS A 99 -10.13 0.60 1.47
N VAL A 100 -9.92 1.48 0.49
CA VAL A 100 -9.33 2.79 0.74
C VAL A 100 -10.43 3.73 1.25
N VAL A 101 -10.18 4.35 2.40
CA VAL A 101 -11.16 5.24 3.04
C VAL A 101 -10.90 6.70 2.68
N LYS A 102 -9.66 7.17 2.87
CA LYS A 102 -9.31 8.57 2.60
C LYS A 102 -7.79 8.76 2.47
N GLU A 103 -7.40 9.81 1.77
CA GLU A 103 -6.03 10.30 1.80
C GLU A 103 -5.75 11.03 3.11
N LEU A 104 -4.51 10.93 3.57
CA LEU A 104 -4.00 11.70 4.71
C LEU A 104 -3.20 12.90 4.21
N ASP A 105 -3.30 13.97 4.93
CA ASP A 105 -2.51 15.18 4.65
C ASP A 105 -1.05 15.02 5.10
#